data_973290c5f12436d8a4a2ee260410be9b
#
_entry.id   973290c5f12436d8a4a2ee260410be9b
#
_cell.length_a   1.000
_cell.length_b   1.000
_cell.length_c   1.000
_cell.angle_alpha   90.00
_cell.angle_beta   90.00
_cell.angle_gamma   90.00
#
_symmetry.space_group_name_H-M   'P 1'
#
loop_
_entity.id
_entity.type
_entity.pdbx_description
1 polymer ?
#
loop_
_entity_poly.entity_id
_entity_poly.type
_entity_poly.pdbx_seq_one_letter_code
_entity_poly.pdbx_strand_id
1 'polypeptide(L)'
;PLGIESHPSHAAWPKLADEAEKLIKMDRELLERSDSKPMPRERESSLRLEKEIQDLLAAGDRTQMTLLRKKMDEKDRIGWAIEMRRPGWWVYQVQSLENKRLSMQNRAEADVCFSSAHRAIQNNDIEGVEAAVRQLWGLLPEGDLDKKKGDSTVTL
;
A
#
# COMPACT_ATOMS: atom_id res chain seq x y z
N PRO A 1 -27.75 -27.03 8.65
CA PRO A 1 -26.80 -26.29 9.52
C PRO A 1 -25.37 -26.48 9.08
N LEU A 2 -24.96 -27.69 8.74
CA LEU A 2 -23.60 -27.94 8.29
C LEU A 2 -23.27 -27.21 6.98
N GLY A 3 -24.25 -27.12 6.08
CA GLY A 3 -24.08 -26.42 4.82
C GLY A 3 -23.88 -24.91 5.01
N ILE A 4 -24.53 -24.33 6.01
CA ILE A 4 -24.39 -22.91 6.33
C ILE A 4 -22.99 -22.62 6.88
N GLU A 5 -22.51 -23.46 7.80
CA GLU A 5 -21.19 -23.30 8.40
C GLU A 5 -20.05 -23.44 7.39
N SER A 6 -20.25 -24.26 6.37
CA SER A 6 -19.23 -24.48 5.33
C SER A 6 -19.32 -23.49 4.18
N HIS A 7 -20.30 -22.58 4.17
CA HIS A 7 -20.43 -21.64 3.07
C HIS A 7 -19.26 -20.65 3.07
N PRO A 8 -18.60 -20.43 1.90
CA PRO A 8 -17.43 -19.56 1.82
C PRO A 8 -17.61 -18.17 2.41
N SER A 9 -18.80 -17.57 2.27
CA SER A 9 -19.06 -16.24 2.79
C SER A 9 -19.05 -16.19 4.33
N HIS A 10 -19.37 -17.28 5.00
CA HIS A 10 -19.33 -17.35 6.46
C HIS A 10 -17.89 -17.38 6.98
N ALA A 11 -16.96 -17.99 6.24
CA ALA A 11 -15.56 -18.00 6.59
C ALA A 11 -14.86 -16.71 6.17
N ALA A 12 -15.25 -16.15 5.01
CA ALA A 12 -14.58 -14.99 4.42
C ALA A 12 -15.00 -13.66 5.03
N TRP A 13 -16.26 -13.54 5.50
CA TRP A 13 -16.77 -12.27 6.01
C TRP A 13 -15.97 -11.71 7.19
N PRO A 14 -15.71 -12.47 8.26
CA PRO A 14 -14.96 -11.94 9.39
C PRO A 14 -13.57 -11.46 8.99
N LYS A 15 -12.92 -12.17 8.08
CA LYS A 15 -11.60 -11.78 7.59
C LYS A 15 -11.67 -10.48 6.79
N LEU A 16 -12.65 -10.35 5.91
CA LEU A 16 -12.83 -9.14 5.11
C LEU A 16 -13.19 -7.95 6.00
N ALA A 17 -14.06 -8.15 6.99
CA ALA A 17 -14.42 -7.11 7.94
C ALA A 17 -13.20 -6.63 8.72
N ASP A 18 -12.35 -7.55 9.17
CA ASP A 18 -11.12 -7.22 9.88
C ASP A 18 -10.16 -6.40 8.99
N GLU A 19 -10.00 -6.81 7.74
CA GLU A 19 -9.18 -6.08 6.77
C GLU A 19 -9.72 -4.67 6.55
N ALA A 20 -11.05 -4.52 6.47
CA ALA A 20 -11.68 -3.22 6.28
C ALA A 20 -11.43 -2.29 7.46
N GLU A 21 -11.55 -2.81 8.68
CA GLU A 21 -11.29 -2.02 9.88
C GLU A 21 -9.84 -1.57 9.98
N LYS A 22 -8.91 -2.45 9.62
CA LYS A 22 -7.48 -2.11 9.57
C LYS A 22 -7.20 -1.03 8.53
N LEU A 23 -7.81 -1.13 7.37
CA LEU A 23 -7.66 -0.13 6.31
C LEU A 23 -8.15 1.24 6.78
N ILE A 24 -9.30 1.29 7.41
CA ILE A 24 -9.85 2.54 7.95
C ILE A 24 -8.88 3.16 8.96
N LYS A 25 -8.36 2.36 9.88
CA LYS A 25 -7.41 2.83 10.89
C LYS A 25 -6.14 3.38 10.26
N MET A 26 -5.57 2.63 9.32
CA MET A 26 -4.34 3.03 8.65
C MET A 26 -4.53 4.33 7.86
N ASP A 27 -5.64 4.47 7.16
CA ASP A 27 -5.90 5.68 6.37
C ASP A 27 -6.16 6.89 7.26
N ARG A 28 -6.81 6.73 8.40
CA ARG A 28 -6.98 7.82 9.35
C ARG A 28 -5.64 8.31 9.86
N GLU A 29 -4.77 7.40 10.24
CA GLU A 29 -3.42 7.72 10.68
C GLU A 29 -2.65 8.45 9.58
N LEU A 30 -2.77 7.99 8.35
CA LEU A 30 -2.12 8.60 7.21
C LEU A 30 -2.59 10.04 6.99
N LEU A 31 -3.90 10.28 7.02
CA LEU A 31 -4.46 11.61 6.81
C LEU A 31 -4.08 12.60 7.91
N GLU A 32 -3.78 12.10 9.10
CA GLU A 32 -3.41 12.94 10.26
C GLU A 32 -1.90 13.17 10.38
N ARG A 33 -1.07 12.47 9.60
CA ARG A 33 0.37 12.64 9.69
C ARG A 33 0.80 14.02 9.20
N SER A 34 1.76 14.61 9.91
CA SER A 34 2.24 15.97 9.60
C SER A 34 2.95 16.06 8.26
N ASP A 35 3.58 14.96 7.81
CA ASP A 35 4.30 14.92 6.52
C ASP A 35 3.42 14.44 5.36
N SER A 36 2.17 14.11 5.63
CA SER A 36 1.19 13.71 4.63
C SER A 36 0.56 14.96 4.00
N LYS A 37 0.45 14.95 2.68
CA LYS A 37 -0.13 16.09 1.95
C LYS A 37 -1.23 15.59 1.01
N PRO A 38 -2.35 15.14 1.57
CA PRO A 38 -3.47 14.73 0.73
C PRO A 38 -4.06 15.92 0.01
N MET A 39 -4.44 15.72 -1.24
CA MET A 39 -5.23 16.73 -1.95
C MET A 39 -6.63 16.77 -1.34
N PRO A 40 -7.31 17.93 -1.37
CA PRO A 40 -8.67 18.03 -0.82
C PRO A 40 -9.62 16.96 -1.38
N ARG A 41 -9.52 16.68 -2.68
CA ARG A 41 -10.34 15.64 -3.32
C ARG A 41 -10.05 14.25 -2.77
N GLU A 42 -8.78 13.96 -2.50
CA GLU A 42 -8.39 12.67 -1.95
C GLU A 42 -8.91 12.49 -0.53
N ARG A 43 -8.78 13.52 0.30
CA ARG A 43 -9.30 13.49 1.66
C ARG A 43 -10.82 13.26 1.66
N GLU A 44 -11.52 14.02 0.84
CA GLU A 44 -12.97 13.91 0.72
C GLU A 44 -13.38 12.51 0.26
N SER A 45 -12.76 12.00 -0.80
CA SER A 45 -13.06 10.68 -1.34
C SER A 45 -12.75 9.57 -0.33
N SER A 46 -11.62 9.66 0.37
CA SER A 46 -11.24 8.66 1.36
C SER A 46 -12.24 8.61 2.52
N LEU A 47 -12.66 9.77 3.01
CA LEU A 47 -13.63 9.84 4.11
C LEU A 47 -15.03 9.38 3.68
N ARG A 48 -15.43 9.68 2.45
CA ARG A 48 -16.68 9.18 1.89
C ARG A 48 -16.68 7.66 1.80
N LEU A 49 -15.59 7.09 1.28
CA LEU A 49 -15.44 5.64 1.18
C LEU A 49 -15.39 4.99 2.55
N GLU A 50 -14.76 5.63 3.53
CA GLU A 50 -14.74 5.13 4.90
C GLU A 50 -16.16 4.97 5.44
N LYS A 51 -17.01 5.97 5.23
CA LYS A 51 -18.40 5.90 5.66
C LYS A 51 -19.16 4.81 4.94
N GLU A 52 -19.00 4.71 3.62
CA GLU A 52 -19.65 3.66 2.84
C GLU A 52 -19.23 2.26 3.31
N ILE A 53 -17.96 2.07 3.62
CA ILE A 53 -17.44 0.80 4.14
C ILE A 53 -18.03 0.53 5.52
N GLN A 54 -18.08 1.53 6.41
CA GLN A 54 -18.65 1.37 7.73
C GLN A 54 -20.12 0.98 7.66
N ASP A 55 -20.86 1.57 6.72
CA ASP A 55 -22.28 1.25 6.53
C ASP A 55 -22.45 -0.21 6.08
N LEU A 56 -21.60 -0.69 5.18
CA LEU A 56 -21.62 -2.08 4.72
C LEU A 56 -21.27 -3.05 5.87
N LEU A 57 -20.29 -2.68 6.69
CA LEU A 57 -19.92 -3.49 7.85
C LEU A 57 -21.05 -3.56 8.88
N ALA A 58 -21.70 -2.42 9.13
CA ALA A 58 -22.79 -2.36 10.08
C ALA A 58 -24.00 -3.18 9.62
N ALA A 59 -24.29 -3.17 8.32
CA ALA A 59 -25.36 -3.98 7.74
C ALA A 59 -25.07 -5.48 7.82
N GLY A 60 -23.80 -5.87 7.75
CA GLY A 60 -23.39 -7.26 7.86
C GLY A 60 -23.93 -8.17 6.77
N ASP A 61 -24.31 -7.62 5.63
CA ASP A 61 -24.89 -8.38 4.53
C ASP A 61 -23.79 -9.05 3.71
N ARG A 62 -23.65 -10.36 3.89
CA ARG A 62 -22.61 -11.15 3.22
C ARG A 62 -22.76 -11.22 1.70
N THR A 63 -23.95 -10.89 1.18
CA THR A 63 -24.14 -10.83 -0.28
C THR A 63 -23.45 -9.60 -0.87
N GLN A 64 -23.03 -8.66 -0.04
CA GLN A 64 -22.38 -7.42 -0.45
C GLN A 64 -20.84 -7.47 -0.35
N MET A 65 -20.26 -8.66 -0.19
CA MET A 65 -18.80 -8.79 -0.05
C MET A 65 -18.03 -8.24 -1.24
N THR A 66 -18.53 -8.46 -2.45
CA THR A 66 -17.89 -7.94 -3.67
C THR A 66 -17.89 -6.41 -3.66
N LEU A 67 -19.01 -5.81 -3.28
CA LEU A 67 -19.10 -4.35 -3.18
C LEU A 67 -18.18 -3.81 -2.10
N LEU A 68 -18.13 -4.47 -0.94
CA LEU A 68 -17.24 -4.08 0.15
C LEU A 68 -15.78 -4.12 -0.32
N ARG A 69 -15.35 -5.20 -0.97
CA ARG A 69 -14.01 -5.33 -1.51
C ARG A 69 -13.69 -4.20 -2.50
N LYS A 70 -14.62 -3.91 -3.39
CA LYS A 70 -14.44 -2.83 -4.38
C LYS A 70 -14.21 -1.48 -3.69
N LYS A 71 -15.01 -1.16 -2.67
CA LYS A 71 -14.85 0.08 -1.92
C LYS A 71 -13.53 0.14 -1.18
N MET A 72 -13.10 -0.98 -0.60
CA MET A 72 -11.82 -1.08 0.07
C MET A 72 -10.67 -0.85 -0.91
N ASP A 73 -10.73 -1.44 -2.09
CA ASP A 73 -9.69 -1.28 -3.10
C ASP A 73 -9.60 0.16 -3.60
N GLU A 74 -10.74 0.83 -3.78
CA GLU A 74 -10.74 2.24 -4.16
C GLU A 74 -10.10 3.12 -3.07
N LYS A 75 -10.47 2.88 -1.82
CA LYS A 75 -9.91 3.62 -0.69
C LYS A 75 -8.43 3.37 -0.53
N ASP A 76 -8.00 2.14 -0.69
CA ASP A 76 -6.59 1.75 -0.58
C ASP A 76 -5.75 2.43 -1.66
N ARG A 77 -6.26 2.52 -2.88
CA ARG A 77 -5.56 3.24 -3.96
C ARG A 77 -5.33 4.71 -3.63
N ILE A 78 -6.33 5.35 -3.04
CA ILE A 78 -6.20 6.76 -2.61
C ILE A 78 -5.12 6.85 -1.53
N GLY A 79 -5.14 5.96 -0.56
CA GLY A 79 -4.15 5.92 0.52
C GLY A 79 -2.73 5.77 -0.02
N TRP A 80 -2.54 4.87 -0.98
CA TRP A 80 -1.22 4.68 -1.60
C TRP A 80 -0.76 5.90 -2.38
N ALA A 81 -1.67 6.58 -3.09
CA ALA A 81 -1.31 7.80 -3.80
C ALA A 81 -0.82 8.89 -2.84
N ILE A 82 -1.43 9.00 -1.67
CA ILE A 82 -1.01 9.94 -0.63
C ILE A 82 0.33 9.50 -0.03
N GLU A 83 0.47 8.21 0.31
CA GLU A 83 1.67 7.66 0.92
C GLU A 83 2.89 7.87 0.02
N MET A 84 2.75 7.60 -1.28
CA MET A 84 3.86 7.69 -2.22
C MET A 84 4.32 9.13 -2.49
N ARG A 85 3.56 10.12 -2.06
CA ARG A 85 4.00 11.52 -2.13
C ARG A 85 4.77 11.96 -0.88
N ARG A 86 4.81 11.12 0.15
CA ARG A 86 5.59 11.42 1.35
C ARG A 86 7.06 11.15 1.09
N PRO A 87 7.95 12.15 1.29
CA PRO A 87 9.38 11.93 1.10
C PRO A 87 9.93 10.78 1.96
N GLY A 88 9.49 10.68 3.20
CA GLY A 88 9.94 9.65 4.11
C GLY A 88 9.63 8.23 3.65
N TRP A 89 8.56 8.05 2.89
CA TRP A 89 8.20 6.73 2.37
C TRP A 89 9.27 6.21 1.40
N TRP A 90 9.73 7.07 0.49
CA TRP A 90 10.77 6.69 -0.47
C TRP A 90 12.11 6.43 0.20
N VAL A 91 12.48 7.25 1.18
CA VAL A 91 13.71 7.05 1.96
C VAL A 91 13.64 5.71 2.71
N TYR A 92 12.50 5.40 3.30
CA TYR A 92 12.28 4.10 3.96
C TYR A 92 12.45 2.94 2.99
N GLN A 93 11.98 3.08 1.75
CA GLN A 93 12.14 2.03 0.74
C GLN A 93 13.61 1.74 0.47
N VAL A 94 14.45 2.77 0.39
CA VAL A 94 15.90 2.57 0.21
C VAL A 94 16.47 1.74 1.36
N GLN A 95 16.13 2.07 2.60
CA GLN A 95 16.61 1.34 3.78
C GLN A 95 16.13 -0.11 3.77
N SER A 96 14.88 -0.33 3.41
CA SER A 96 14.32 -1.67 3.31
C SER A 96 15.03 -2.51 2.25
N LEU A 97 15.34 -1.90 1.10
CA LEU A 97 16.01 -2.59 0.00
C LEU A 97 17.48 -2.91 0.33
N GLU A 98 18.13 -2.12 1.19
CA GLU A 98 19.49 -2.44 1.65
C GLU A 98 19.58 -3.85 2.25
N ASN A 99 18.54 -4.26 2.97
CA ASN A 99 18.50 -5.58 3.57
C ASN A 99 18.40 -6.70 2.54
N LYS A 100 18.03 -6.38 1.30
CA LYS A 100 17.89 -7.35 0.21
C LYS A 100 19.01 -7.22 -0.82
N ARG A 101 20.00 -6.38 -0.55
CA ARG A 101 21.07 -6.06 -1.51
C ARG A 101 21.81 -7.30 -2.03
N LEU A 102 22.11 -8.27 -1.14
CA LEU A 102 22.84 -9.47 -1.52
C LEU A 102 22.04 -10.42 -2.41
N SER A 103 20.71 -10.32 -2.41
CA SER A 103 19.86 -11.16 -3.23
C SER A 103 19.53 -10.56 -4.59
N MET A 104 20.00 -9.35 -4.88
CA MET A 104 19.70 -8.69 -6.14
C MET A 104 20.48 -9.32 -7.30
N GLN A 105 19.82 -9.33 -8.48
CA GLN A 105 20.31 -10.05 -9.66
C GLN A 105 21.60 -9.49 -10.24
N ASN A 106 21.77 -8.17 -10.18
CA ASN A 106 22.97 -7.51 -10.70
C ASN A 106 23.56 -6.63 -9.62
N ARG A 107 24.59 -7.14 -8.96
CA ARG A 107 25.18 -6.48 -7.82
C ARG A 107 25.84 -5.14 -8.19
N ALA A 108 26.52 -5.09 -9.30
CA ALA A 108 27.18 -3.85 -9.75
C ALA A 108 26.15 -2.75 -10.03
N GLU A 109 25.06 -3.10 -10.70
CA GLU A 109 23.96 -2.17 -10.97
C GLU A 109 23.27 -1.76 -9.68
N ALA A 110 23.04 -2.69 -8.75
CA ALA A 110 22.47 -2.39 -7.44
C ALA A 110 23.33 -1.38 -6.69
N ASP A 111 24.66 -1.58 -6.68
CA ASP A 111 25.59 -0.66 -6.00
C ASP A 111 25.49 0.75 -6.57
N VAL A 112 25.41 0.88 -7.89
CA VAL A 112 25.22 2.18 -8.56
C VAL A 112 23.89 2.82 -8.14
N CYS A 113 22.81 2.04 -8.12
CA CYS A 113 21.49 2.53 -7.73
C CYS A 113 21.46 2.98 -6.27
N PHE A 114 22.07 2.23 -5.35
CA PHE A 114 22.15 2.64 -3.95
C PHE A 114 22.97 3.91 -3.77
N SER A 115 24.07 4.03 -4.48
CA SER A 115 24.87 5.26 -4.44
C SER A 115 24.08 6.46 -4.93
N SER A 116 23.34 6.29 -6.03
CA SER A 116 22.46 7.34 -6.56
C SER A 116 21.36 7.70 -5.57
N ALA A 117 20.77 6.68 -4.91
CA ALA A 117 19.73 6.91 -3.92
C ALA A 117 20.25 7.71 -2.73
N HIS A 118 21.41 7.35 -2.19
CA HIS A 118 22.00 8.06 -1.05
C HIS A 118 22.37 9.50 -1.41
N ARG A 119 22.87 9.72 -2.60
CA ARG A 119 23.17 11.06 -3.07
C ARG A 119 21.89 11.90 -3.18
N ALA A 120 20.84 11.32 -3.73
CA ALA A 120 19.55 12.00 -3.87
C ALA A 120 18.96 12.34 -2.49
N ILE A 121 19.09 11.44 -1.51
CA ILE A 121 18.64 11.70 -0.14
C ILE A 121 19.40 12.89 0.45
N GLN A 122 20.72 12.92 0.29
CA GLN A 122 21.54 14.01 0.81
C GLN A 122 21.19 15.35 0.18
N ASN A 123 20.76 15.34 -1.08
CA ASN A 123 20.39 16.55 -1.82
C ASN A 123 18.90 16.88 -1.74
N ASN A 124 18.13 16.16 -0.93
CA ASN A 124 16.67 16.30 -0.83
C ASN A 124 15.97 16.18 -2.20
N ASP A 125 16.53 15.37 -3.08
CA ASP A 125 16.00 15.11 -4.41
C ASP A 125 15.11 13.88 -4.37
N ILE A 126 13.83 14.09 -4.07
CA ILE A 126 12.87 12.99 -3.89
C ILE A 126 12.60 12.26 -5.21
N GLU A 127 12.57 12.98 -6.32
CA GLU A 127 12.42 12.35 -7.64
C GLU A 127 13.59 11.41 -7.94
N GLY A 128 14.80 11.80 -7.55
CA GLY A 128 15.97 10.95 -7.69
C GLY A 128 15.91 9.72 -6.80
N VAL A 129 15.40 9.86 -5.58
CA VAL A 129 15.19 8.71 -4.67
C VAL A 129 14.18 7.74 -5.29
N GLU A 130 13.05 8.27 -5.76
CA GLU A 130 12.02 7.44 -6.40
C GLU A 130 12.59 6.68 -7.61
N ALA A 131 13.31 7.36 -8.48
CA ALA A 131 13.91 6.74 -9.67
C ALA A 131 14.84 5.59 -9.28
N ALA A 132 15.70 5.81 -8.27
CA ALA A 132 16.62 4.77 -7.80
C ALA A 132 15.87 3.57 -7.20
N VAL A 133 14.82 3.83 -6.41
CA VAL A 133 14.01 2.77 -5.81
C VAL A 133 13.33 1.91 -6.89
N ARG A 134 12.78 2.55 -7.91
CA ARG A 134 12.12 1.82 -9.00
C ARG A 134 13.12 0.94 -9.76
N GLN A 135 14.33 1.41 -9.97
CA GLN A 135 15.37 0.60 -10.58
C GLN A 135 15.76 -0.58 -9.67
N LEU A 136 15.89 -0.34 -8.38
CA LEU A 136 16.22 -1.40 -7.42
C LEU A 136 15.13 -2.46 -7.34
N TRP A 137 13.86 -2.07 -7.43
CA TRP A 137 12.77 -3.04 -7.48
C TRP A 137 12.93 -3.98 -8.68
N GLY A 138 13.37 -3.46 -9.83
CA GLY A 138 13.62 -4.28 -11.01
C GLY A 138 14.77 -5.27 -10.86
N LEU A 139 15.63 -5.07 -9.86
CA LEU A 139 16.76 -5.98 -9.58
C LEU A 139 16.42 -7.04 -8.52
N LEU A 140 15.27 -6.94 -7.87
CA LEU A 140 14.83 -7.94 -6.90
C LEU A 140 14.50 -9.26 -7.60
N PRO A 141 14.68 -10.39 -6.90
CA PRO A 141 14.18 -11.66 -7.41
C PRO A 141 12.69 -11.57 -7.71
N GLU A 142 12.24 -12.27 -8.73
CA GLU A 142 10.87 -12.18 -9.24
C GLU A 142 9.81 -12.34 -8.13
N GLY A 143 9.99 -13.29 -7.23
CA GLY A 143 9.06 -13.50 -6.13
C GLY A 143 8.97 -12.32 -5.17
N ASP A 144 10.09 -11.68 -4.89
CA ASP A 144 10.12 -10.50 -4.01
C ASP A 144 9.44 -9.30 -4.66
N LEU A 145 9.59 -9.14 -5.97
CA LEU A 145 8.94 -8.07 -6.71
C LEU A 145 7.42 -8.25 -6.69
N ASP A 146 6.95 -9.45 -6.94
CA ASP A 146 5.53 -9.78 -6.93
C ASP A 146 4.93 -9.54 -5.54
N LYS A 147 5.65 -9.91 -4.50
CA LYS A 147 5.23 -9.66 -3.12
C LYS A 147 5.10 -8.16 -2.85
N LYS A 148 6.05 -7.36 -3.32
CA LYS A 148 5.97 -5.90 -3.16
C LYS A 148 4.76 -5.32 -3.88
N LYS A 149 4.50 -5.76 -5.09
CA LYS A 149 3.32 -5.31 -5.85
C LYS A 149 2.03 -5.69 -5.13
N GLY A 150 1.96 -6.90 -4.59
CA GLY A 150 0.81 -7.34 -3.83
C GLY A 150 0.59 -6.54 -2.56
N ASP A 151 1.66 -6.25 -1.84
CA ASP A 151 1.60 -5.49 -0.60
C ASP A 151 1.22 -4.03 -0.84
N SER A 152 1.67 -3.46 -1.95
CA SER A 152 1.46 -2.05 -2.23
C SER A 152 0.12 -1.77 -2.90
N THR A 153 -0.55 -2.77 -3.45
CA THR A 153 -1.75 -2.62 -4.27
C THR A 153 -1.61 -1.57 -5.37
N VAL A 154 -0.43 -1.03 -5.55
CA VAL A 154 -0.14 -0.09 -6.62
C VAL A 154 0.13 -0.88 -7.86
N THR A 155 -0.90 -1.12 -8.61
CA THR A 155 -0.76 -1.59 -9.97
C THR A 155 -0.37 -0.39 -10.80
N LEU A 156 0.85 -0.31 -11.09
CA LEU A 156 1.38 0.72 -11.96
C LEU A 156 1.17 0.33 -13.40
#